data_38a7773bb10d468b7d676f0dec70a45f
#
_entry.id   38a7773bb10d468b7d676f0dec70a45f
#
_cell.length_a   1.000
_cell.length_b   1.000
_cell.length_c   1.000
_cell.angle_alpha   90.00
_cell.angle_beta   90.00
_cell.angle_gamma   90.00
#
_symmetry.space_group_name_H-M   'P 1'
#
loop_
_entity.id
_entity.type
_entity.pdbx_description
1 polymer ?
#
loop_
_entity_poly.entity_id
_entity_poly.type
_entity_poly.pdbx_seq_one_letter_code
_entity_poly.pdbx_strand_id
1 'polypeptide(L)'
;VEWVNYCEEGGVEANIRGETVLMGSAYFMKKRKVALPRDMKLSTGVFLAVDGALTAVFAVKYQPSRNAEWALRTLKRFHIVPVLAVRSGNVTPGLIKRKFGVDAKPVYPDVSTRLALAQLAEQQGEQPCVAICREGLMPLVESVAGSRRAVKAVRTATLLSYIGAAAGVALAYYLTSVGNFALLTPIAMVLYQVLWLLPTLLLAGLVKHY
;
A
#
# COMPACT_ATOMS: atom_id res chain seq x y z
N VAL A 1 8.73 6.40 -34.40
CA VAL A 1 7.50 5.70 -33.93
C VAL A 1 6.33 6.57 -34.35
N GLU A 2 5.43 6.05 -35.12
CA GLU A 2 4.27 6.80 -35.63
C GLU A 2 3.15 6.85 -34.57
N TRP A 3 2.87 5.71 -33.95
CA TRP A 3 1.94 5.61 -32.84
C TRP A 3 2.27 4.44 -31.91
N VAL A 4 1.82 4.52 -30.67
CA VAL A 4 1.93 3.47 -29.64
C VAL A 4 0.62 3.31 -28.92
N ASN A 5 0.13 2.09 -28.80
CA ASN A 5 -1.07 1.75 -28.09
C ASN A 5 -0.81 0.68 -27.02
N TYR A 6 -1.25 0.94 -25.79
CA TYR A 6 -1.15 -0.01 -24.68
C TYR A 6 -2.43 -0.83 -24.59
N CYS A 7 -2.28 -2.14 -24.57
CA CYS A 7 -3.39 -3.08 -24.61
C CYS A 7 -3.65 -3.73 -23.26
N GLU A 8 -4.94 -3.91 -22.92
CA GLU A 8 -5.39 -4.53 -21.65
C GLU A 8 -4.84 -5.95 -21.45
N GLU A 9 -4.61 -6.67 -22.53
CA GLU A 9 -4.08 -8.03 -22.52
C GLU A 9 -2.59 -8.12 -22.11
N GLY A 10 -2.01 -7.00 -21.72
CA GLY A 10 -0.63 -6.95 -21.23
C GLY A 10 0.40 -6.90 -22.35
N GLY A 11 0.14 -6.07 -23.33
CA GLY A 11 1.04 -5.81 -24.44
C GLY A 11 0.98 -4.38 -24.96
N VAL A 12 1.88 -4.10 -25.88
CA VAL A 12 1.98 -2.83 -26.60
C VAL A 12 1.98 -3.12 -28.08
N GLU A 13 1.22 -2.35 -28.82
CA GLU A 13 1.18 -2.34 -30.27
C GLU A 13 1.70 -0.99 -30.75
N ALA A 14 2.61 -0.98 -31.69
CA ALA A 14 3.21 0.24 -32.22
C ALA A 14 3.39 0.13 -33.75
N ASN A 15 3.39 1.28 -34.42
CA ASN A 15 3.89 1.38 -35.77
C ASN A 15 5.26 2.05 -35.76
N ILE A 16 6.25 1.37 -36.35
CA ILE A 16 7.62 1.84 -36.42
C ILE A 16 8.08 1.72 -37.87
N ARG A 17 8.22 2.84 -38.57
CA ARG A 17 8.64 2.91 -39.97
C ARG A 17 7.74 2.09 -40.92
N GLY A 18 6.44 2.11 -40.66
CA GLY A 18 5.44 1.40 -41.46
C GLY A 18 5.27 -0.08 -41.10
N GLU A 19 6.09 -0.63 -40.19
CA GLU A 19 5.95 -2.00 -39.67
C GLU A 19 5.12 -2.05 -38.39
N THR A 20 4.24 -3.04 -38.28
CA THR A 20 3.47 -3.28 -37.06
C THR A 20 4.26 -4.06 -36.06
N VAL A 21 4.64 -3.44 -34.94
CA VAL A 21 5.43 -4.04 -33.88
C VAL A 21 4.53 -4.36 -32.70
N LEU A 22 4.49 -5.64 -32.29
CA LEU A 22 3.77 -6.14 -31.13
C LEU A 22 4.77 -6.57 -30.06
N MET A 23 4.62 -6.07 -28.84
CA MET A 23 5.46 -6.48 -27.71
C MET A 23 4.58 -6.76 -26.48
N GLY A 24 4.71 -7.95 -25.87
CA GLY A 24 3.90 -8.26 -24.69
C GLY A 24 3.98 -9.71 -24.22
N SER A 25 2.98 -10.10 -23.44
CA SER A 25 2.87 -11.45 -22.87
C SER A 25 2.51 -12.51 -23.93
N ALA A 26 2.70 -13.78 -23.59
CA ALA A 26 2.26 -14.89 -24.45
C ALA A 26 0.73 -14.87 -24.69
N TYR A 27 -0.04 -14.41 -23.70
CA TYR A 27 -1.48 -14.25 -23.84
C TYR A 27 -1.84 -13.17 -24.86
N PHE A 28 -1.16 -12.01 -24.79
CA PHE A 28 -1.31 -10.93 -25.77
C PHE A 28 -1.00 -11.41 -27.19
N MET A 29 0.12 -12.11 -27.40
CA MET A 29 0.51 -12.63 -28.70
C MET A 29 -0.55 -13.60 -29.28
N LYS A 30 -1.07 -14.51 -28.45
CA LYS A 30 -2.15 -15.41 -28.87
C LYS A 30 -3.42 -14.66 -29.28
N LYS A 31 -3.80 -13.62 -28.56
CA LYS A 31 -4.94 -12.74 -28.91
C LYS A 31 -4.74 -12.05 -30.25
N ARG A 32 -3.51 -11.65 -30.56
CA ARG A 32 -3.11 -11.04 -31.85
C ARG A 32 -2.82 -12.08 -32.94
N LYS A 33 -3.12 -13.38 -32.70
CA LYS A 33 -2.92 -14.49 -33.63
C LYS A 33 -1.46 -14.70 -34.08
N VAL A 34 -0.50 -14.24 -33.29
CA VAL A 34 0.93 -14.52 -33.51
C VAL A 34 1.21 -15.98 -33.16
N ALA A 35 1.83 -16.71 -34.06
CA ALA A 35 2.19 -18.10 -33.83
C ALA A 35 3.34 -18.21 -32.83
N LEU A 36 3.11 -18.91 -31.72
CA LEU A 36 4.14 -19.19 -30.72
C LEU A 36 4.62 -20.64 -30.82
N PRO A 37 5.92 -20.91 -30.64
CA PRO A 37 6.44 -22.27 -30.60
C PRO A 37 5.77 -23.10 -29.50
N ARG A 38 5.39 -24.36 -29.83
CA ARG A 38 4.63 -25.24 -28.92
C ARG A 38 5.43 -25.70 -27.70
N ASP A 39 6.75 -25.77 -27.82
CA ASP A 39 7.64 -26.30 -26.77
C ASP A 39 8.13 -25.25 -25.79
N MET A 40 7.67 -24.00 -25.92
CA MET A 40 8.13 -22.90 -25.11
C MET A 40 7.40 -22.86 -23.76
N LYS A 41 7.96 -23.47 -22.72
CA LYS A 41 7.46 -23.47 -21.33
C LYS A 41 7.86 -22.19 -20.57
N LEU A 42 7.74 -21.02 -21.18
CA LEU A 42 8.02 -19.74 -20.52
C LEU A 42 6.74 -19.22 -19.84
N SER A 43 6.68 -19.31 -18.52
CA SER A 43 5.54 -18.76 -17.74
C SER A 43 5.56 -17.24 -17.63
N THR A 44 6.73 -16.62 -17.82
CA THR A 44 6.94 -15.18 -17.80
C THR A 44 7.95 -14.81 -18.86
N GLY A 45 7.48 -14.35 -20.01
CA GLY A 45 8.29 -13.90 -21.13
C GLY A 45 7.71 -12.62 -21.72
N VAL A 46 8.56 -11.84 -22.38
CA VAL A 46 8.15 -10.76 -23.25
C VAL A 46 8.46 -11.20 -24.67
N PHE A 47 7.44 -11.20 -25.49
CA PHE A 47 7.49 -11.62 -26.89
C PHE A 47 7.46 -10.38 -27.77
N LEU A 48 8.26 -10.38 -28.81
CA LEU A 48 8.30 -9.35 -29.85
C LEU A 48 7.92 -9.98 -31.18
N ALA A 49 6.96 -9.40 -31.84
CA ALA A 49 6.59 -9.76 -33.20
C ALA A 49 6.57 -8.52 -34.10
N VAL A 50 7.01 -8.69 -35.33
CA VAL A 50 6.99 -7.67 -36.37
C VAL A 50 6.15 -8.22 -37.53
N ASP A 51 5.18 -7.44 -37.98
CA ASP A 51 4.22 -7.81 -39.05
C ASP A 51 3.59 -9.20 -38.85
N GLY A 52 3.26 -9.52 -37.60
CA GLY A 52 2.64 -10.80 -37.22
C GLY A 52 3.61 -11.97 -37.08
N ALA A 53 4.90 -11.83 -37.44
CA ALA A 53 5.92 -12.84 -37.27
C ALA A 53 6.67 -12.69 -35.95
N LEU A 54 6.77 -13.78 -35.16
CA LEU A 54 7.55 -13.78 -33.93
C LEU A 54 9.05 -13.58 -34.23
N THR A 55 9.59 -12.43 -33.78
CA THR A 55 10.99 -12.03 -34.07
C THR A 55 11.91 -12.30 -32.89
N ALA A 56 11.45 -12.07 -31.65
CA ALA A 56 12.27 -12.28 -30.47
C ALA A 56 11.45 -12.71 -29.26
N VAL A 57 12.12 -13.41 -28.34
CA VAL A 57 11.56 -13.83 -27.05
C VAL A 57 12.54 -13.50 -25.94
N PHE A 58 12.11 -12.72 -24.98
CA PHE A 58 12.89 -12.36 -23.81
C PHE A 58 12.38 -13.14 -22.60
N ALA A 59 13.20 -14.04 -22.07
CA ALA A 59 12.88 -14.76 -20.84
C ALA A 59 13.07 -13.84 -19.64
N VAL A 60 11.99 -13.54 -18.92
CA VAL A 60 12.02 -12.66 -17.73
C VAL A 60 11.85 -13.52 -16.48
N LYS A 61 12.83 -13.48 -15.59
CA LYS A 61 12.78 -14.14 -14.28
C LYS A 61 12.55 -13.11 -13.18
N TYR A 62 11.36 -13.12 -12.60
CA TYR A 62 11.06 -12.29 -11.44
C TYR A 62 11.59 -12.95 -10.17
N GLN A 63 12.42 -12.22 -9.43
CA GLN A 63 12.90 -12.63 -8.11
C GLN A 63 12.20 -11.78 -7.02
N PRO A 64 11.69 -12.41 -5.96
CA PRO A 64 11.09 -11.67 -4.86
C PRO A 64 12.18 -10.90 -4.10
N SER A 65 11.97 -9.60 -3.90
CA SER A 65 12.78 -8.80 -2.99
C SER A 65 12.27 -8.97 -1.56
N ARG A 66 13.18 -9.15 -0.59
CA ARG A 66 12.83 -9.23 0.84
C ARG A 66 12.07 -7.98 1.31
N ASN A 67 12.46 -6.81 0.82
CA ASN A 67 11.79 -5.54 1.15
C ASN A 67 10.35 -5.51 0.63
N ALA A 68 10.11 -5.99 -0.58
CA ALA A 68 8.78 -6.07 -1.16
C ALA A 68 7.90 -7.12 -0.44
N GLU A 69 8.46 -8.26 -0.07
CA GLU A 69 7.75 -9.27 0.72
C GLU A 69 7.33 -8.74 2.09
N TRP A 70 8.26 -8.11 2.81
CA TRP A 70 7.98 -7.47 4.09
C TRP A 70 6.90 -6.39 3.96
N ALA A 71 7.00 -5.54 2.94
CA ALA A 71 6.04 -4.48 2.67
C ALA A 71 4.63 -5.05 2.42
N LEU A 72 4.50 -6.09 1.58
CA LEU A 72 3.21 -6.73 1.29
C LEU A 72 2.62 -7.41 2.54
N ARG A 73 3.44 -8.06 3.37
CA ARG A 73 3.01 -8.65 4.65
C ARG A 73 2.51 -7.58 5.61
N THR A 74 3.23 -6.45 5.69
CA THR A 74 2.86 -5.31 6.54
C THR A 74 1.55 -4.67 6.07
N LEU A 75 1.40 -4.38 4.77
CA LEU A 75 0.15 -3.86 4.20
C LEU A 75 -1.03 -4.77 4.52
N LYS A 76 -0.87 -6.09 4.33
CA LYS A 76 -1.90 -7.08 4.67
C LYS A 76 -2.26 -7.03 6.16
N ARG A 77 -1.27 -6.99 7.06
CA ARG A 77 -1.47 -6.92 8.52
C ARG A 77 -2.29 -5.69 8.93
N PHE A 78 -2.09 -4.56 8.25
CA PHE A 78 -2.81 -3.32 8.52
C PHE A 78 -4.07 -3.12 7.67
N HIS A 79 -4.51 -4.17 6.93
CA HIS A 79 -5.69 -4.11 6.07
C HIS A 79 -5.60 -2.95 5.04
N ILE A 80 -4.38 -2.70 4.54
CA ILE A 80 -4.12 -1.72 3.49
C ILE A 80 -4.05 -2.49 2.17
N VAL A 81 -4.96 -2.18 1.26
CA VAL A 81 -5.02 -2.82 -0.05
C VAL A 81 -4.09 -2.08 -1.01
N PRO A 82 -3.01 -2.71 -1.52
CA PRO A 82 -2.15 -2.08 -2.50
C PRO A 82 -2.82 -2.02 -3.88
N VAL A 83 -2.49 -1.00 -4.63
CA VAL A 83 -2.87 -0.85 -6.05
C VAL A 83 -1.64 -1.10 -6.91
N LEU A 84 -1.75 -1.96 -7.92
CA LEU A 84 -0.66 -2.28 -8.83
C LEU A 84 -0.68 -1.31 -10.02
N ALA A 85 0.06 -0.21 -9.90
CA ALA A 85 0.24 0.78 -10.97
C ALA A 85 1.45 0.44 -11.85
N VAL A 86 1.59 -0.83 -12.25
CA VAL A 86 2.72 -1.29 -13.07
C VAL A 86 2.36 -1.31 -14.55
N ARG A 87 3.28 -0.85 -15.39
CA ARG A 87 3.10 -0.86 -16.86
C ARG A 87 3.19 -2.26 -17.46
N SER A 88 3.95 -3.16 -16.82
CA SER A 88 4.15 -4.53 -17.31
C SER A 88 2.92 -5.41 -17.11
N GLY A 89 2.38 -5.97 -18.17
CA GLY A 89 1.28 -6.93 -18.12
C GLY A 89 1.65 -8.30 -17.49
N ASN A 90 2.94 -8.57 -17.28
CA ASN A 90 3.39 -9.79 -16.61
C ASN A 90 3.28 -9.71 -15.07
N VAL A 91 3.25 -8.51 -14.49
CA VAL A 91 3.14 -8.31 -13.03
C VAL A 91 1.66 -8.26 -12.65
N THR A 92 1.11 -9.41 -12.37
CA THR A 92 -0.30 -9.60 -12.00
C THR A 92 -0.45 -9.95 -10.52
N PRO A 93 -1.64 -9.79 -9.93
CA PRO A 93 -1.92 -10.28 -8.56
C PRO A 93 -1.56 -11.75 -8.35
N GLY A 94 -1.81 -12.59 -9.36
CA GLY A 94 -1.47 -14.02 -9.33
C GLY A 94 0.04 -14.27 -9.29
N LEU A 95 0.84 -13.48 -10.02
CA LEU A 95 2.29 -13.56 -9.95
C LEU A 95 2.80 -13.17 -8.56
N ILE A 96 2.27 -12.08 -7.99
CA ILE A 96 2.64 -11.60 -6.65
C ILE A 96 2.34 -12.67 -5.60
N LYS A 97 1.12 -13.21 -5.59
CA LYS A 97 0.74 -14.29 -4.67
C LYS A 97 1.68 -15.49 -4.77
N ARG A 98 1.99 -15.93 -6.00
CA ARG A 98 2.85 -17.09 -6.26
C ARG A 98 4.31 -16.86 -5.85
N LYS A 99 4.85 -15.66 -6.12
CA LYS A 99 6.27 -15.35 -5.87
C LYS A 99 6.56 -14.96 -4.43
N PHE A 100 5.66 -14.23 -3.77
CA PHE A 100 5.86 -13.77 -2.40
C PHE A 100 5.15 -14.63 -1.34
N GLY A 101 4.28 -15.57 -1.73
CA GLY A 101 3.50 -16.37 -0.78
C GLY A 101 2.53 -15.53 0.06
N VAL A 102 2.27 -14.28 -0.32
CA VAL A 102 1.42 -13.34 0.40
C VAL A 102 0.20 -13.02 -0.42
N ASP A 103 -0.98 -13.34 0.10
CA ASP A 103 -2.25 -12.94 -0.51
C ASP A 103 -2.65 -11.56 0.00
N ALA A 104 -2.05 -10.51 -0.57
CA ALA A 104 -2.35 -9.12 -0.25
C ALA A 104 -3.57 -8.59 -1.00
N LYS A 105 -4.18 -9.42 -1.87
CA LYS A 105 -5.34 -9.06 -2.71
C LYS A 105 -5.21 -7.67 -3.35
N PRO A 106 -4.12 -7.41 -4.08
CA PRO A 106 -3.92 -6.10 -4.68
C PRO A 106 -5.01 -5.79 -5.71
N VAL A 107 -5.44 -4.54 -5.75
CA VAL A 107 -6.30 -4.04 -6.84
C VAL A 107 -5.46 -3.95 -8.10
N TYR A 108 -5.98 -4.46 -9.20
CA TYR A 108 -5.35 -4.43 -10.51
C TYR A 108 -6.27 -3.65 -11.46
N PRO A 109 -6.07 -2.33 -11.59
CA PRO A 109 -6.90 -1.49 -12.45
C PRO A 109 -6.71 -1.82 -13.93
N ASP A 110 -7.57 -1.26 -14.77
CA ASP A 110 -7.41 -1.25 -16.23
C ASP A 110 -6.11 -0.54 -16.66
N VAL A 111 -5.69 -0.76 -17.90
CA VAL A 111 -4.41 -0.22 -18.43
C VAL A 111 -4.39 1.30 -18.37
N SER A 112 -5.50 1.95 -18.75
CA SER A 112 -5.58 3.41 -18.77
C SER A 112 -5.36 4.01 -17.38
N THR A 113 -6.00 3.46 -16.35
CA THR A 113 -5.82 3.86 -14.95
C THR A 113 -4.39 3.58 -14.46
N ARG A 114 -3.81 2.42 -14.82
CA ARG A 114 -2.42 2.11 -14.43
C ARG A 114 -1.40 3.06 -15.06
N LEU A 115 -1.60 3.43 -16.32
CA LEU A 115 -0.76 4.41 -17.01
C LEU A 115 -0.89 5.80 -16.39
N ALA A 116 -2.11 6.24 -16.10
CA ALA A 116 -2.35 7.52 -15.42
C ALA A 116 -1.70 7.57 -14.04
N LEU A 117 -1.84 6.50 -13.23
CA LEU A 117 -1.19 6.39 -11.92
C LEU A 117 0.34 6.38 -12.02
N ALA A 118 0.91 5.70 -13.03
CA ALA A 118 2.35 5.69 -13.26
C ALA A 118 2.87 7.07 -13.68
N GLN A 119 2.13 7.79 -14.51
CA GLN A 119 2.46 9.18 -14.89
C GLN A 119 2.39 10.13 -13.71
N LEU A 120 1.34 10.02 -12.87
CA LEU A 120 1.24 10.81 -11.64
C LEU A 120 2.40 10.56 -10.67
N ALA A 121 2.88 9.32 -10.58
CA ALA A 121 4.03 8.98 -9.75
C ALA A 121 5.37 9.53 -10.29
N GLU A 122 5.47 9.75 -11.60
CA GLU A 122 6.65 10.36 -12.24
C GLU A 122 6.62 11.90 -12.19
N GLN A 123 5.44 12.50 -12.09
CA GLN A 123 5.29 13.93 -11.93
C GLN A 123 5.69 14.32 -10.50
N GLN A 124 6.84 14.96 -10.37
CA GLN A 124 7.18 15.66 -9.12
C GLN A 124 6.25 16.88 -9.02
N GLY A 125 5.16 16.70 -8.29
CA GLY A 125 4.16 17.76 -8.14
C GLY A 125 4.70 18.92 -7.30
N GLU A 126 4.32 20.14 -7.65
CA GLU A 126 4.53 21.36 -6.84
C GLU A 126 3.71 21.36 -5.52
N GLN A 127 2.96 20.28 -5.28
CA GLN A 127 2.12 20.16 -4.08
C GLN A 127 2.97 19.90 -2.84
N PRO A 128 2.60 20.48 -1.69
CA PRO A 128 3.34 20.27 -0.44
C PRO A 128 3.35 18.79 -0.07
N CYS A 129 4.52 18.26 0.24
CA CYS A 129 4.69 16.89 0.71
C CYS A 129 3.92 16.70 2.03
N VAL A 130 2.99 15.74 2.03
CA VAL A 130 2.27 15.33 3.24
C VAL A 130 3.17 14.48 4.15
N ALA A 131 4.11 13.75 3.56
CA ALA A 131 5.10 12.94 4.28
C ALA A 131 6.40 12.85 3.50
N ILE A 132 7.52 12.85 4.21
CA ILE A 132 8.85 12.61 3.66
C ILE A 132 9.33 11.25 4.15
N CYS A 133 9.64 10.35 3.23
CA CYS A 133 10.26 9.07 3.55
C CYS A 133 11.47 8.83 2.63
N ARG A 134 12.37 7.91 3.03
CA ARG A 134 13.47 7.47 2.17
C ARG A 134 12.90 6.76 0.94
N GLU A 135 13.64 6.77 -0.15
CA GLU A 135 13.28 6.02 -1.34
C GLU A 135 13.11 4.53 -1.04
N GLY A 136 12.09 3.94 -1.65
CA GLY A 136 11.81 2.52 -1.56
C GLY A 136 10.44 2.18 -0.95
N LEU A 137 10.02 0.95 -1.23
CA LEU A 137 8.70 0.47 -0.81
C LEU A 137 8.60 0.30 0.71
N MET A 138 9.70 -0.11 1.36
CA MET A 138 9.71 -0.38 2.80
C MET A 138 9.47 0.90 3.63
N PRO A 139 10.23 2.01 3.46
CA PRO A 139 9.99 3.23 4.20
C PRO A 139 8.61 3.84 3.95
N LEU A 140 8.09 3.75 2.70
CA LEU A 140 6.74 4.18 2.37
C LEU A 140 5.69 3.41 3.18
N VAL A 141 5.80 2.09 3.20
CA VAL A 141 4.85 1.22 3.93
C VAL A 141 4.96 1.43 5.44
N GLU A 142 6.16 1.64 5.99
CA GLU A 142 6.37 2.00 7.40
C GLU A 142 5.67 3.31 7.75
N SER A 143 5.81 4.34 6.92
CA SER A 143 5.16 5.63 7.13
C SER A 143 3.64 5.51 7.12
N VAL A 144 3.07 4.80 6.16
CA VAL A 144 1.61 4.58 6.05
C VAL A 144 1.08 3.72 7.21
N ALA A 145 1.77 2.65 7.58
CA ALA A 145 1.40 1.80 8.70
C ALA A 145 1.55 2.52 10.04
N GLY A 146 2.62 3.29 10.20
CA GLY A 146 2.90 4.10 11.39
C GLY A 146 1.84 5.18 11.59
N SER A 147 1.45 5.90 10.54
CA SER A 147 0.41 6.92 10.64
C SER A 147 -0.94 6.34 11.07
N ARG A 148 -1.34 5.16 10.56
CA ARG A 148 -2.56 4.46 11.00
C ARG A 148 -2.51 4.06 12.48
N ARG A 149 -1.34 3.59 12.95
CA ARG A 149 -1.15 3.28 14.38
C ARG A 149 -1.25 4.53 15.24
N ALA A 150 -0.58 5.62 14.83
CA ALA A 150 -0.63 6.88 15.55
C ALA A 150 -2.07 7.41 15.68
N VAL A 151 -2.84 7.42 14.59
CA VAL A 151 -4.26 7.83 14.62
C VAL A 151 -5.07 6.96 15.57
N LYS A 152 -4.88 5.62 15.55
CA LYS A 152 -5.57 4.72 16.47
C LYS A 152 -5.19 5.00 17.93
N ALA A 153 -3.90 5.19 18.21
CA ALA A 153 -3.41 5.49 19.56
C ALA A 153 -3.95 6.81 20.06
N VAL A 154 -3.93 7.86 19.23
CA VAL A 154 -4.51 9.18 19.59
C VAL A 154 -5.99 9.05 19.91
N ARG A 155 -6.78 8.39 19.05
CA ARG A 155 -8.23 8.17 19.29
C ARG A 155 -8.48 7.44 20.61
N THR A 156 -7.71 6.39 20.90
CA THR A 156 -7.87 5.60 22.13
C THR A 156 -7.46 6.43 23.35
N ALA A 157 -6.36 7.18 23.28
CA ALA A 157 -5.90 8.07 24.35
C ALA A 157 -6.92 9.18 24.63
N THR A 158 -7.47 9.80 23.58
CA THR A 158 -8.52 10.84 23.68
C THR A 158 -9.79 10.28 24.33
N LEU A 159 -10.26 9.10 23.90
CA LEU A 159 -11.41 8.46 24.50
C LEU A 159 -11.19 8.19 26.00
N LEU A 160 -10.02 7.65 26.34
CA LEU A 160 -9.65 7.38 27.73
C LEU A 160 -9.61 8.66 28.56
N SER A 161 -9.09 9.76 28.01
CA SER A 161 -9.09 11.08 28.67
C SER A 161 -10.51 11.59 28.92
N TYR A 162 -11.43 11.42 27.97
CA TYR A 162 -12.84 11.80 28.16
C TYR A 162 -13.51 10.96 29.24
N ILE A 163 -13.26 9.65 29.28
CA ILE A 163 -13.78 8.77 30.33
C ILE A 163 -13.24 9.21 31.69
N GLY A 164 -11.94 9.52 31.79
CA GLY A 164 -11.34 10.03 33.02
C GLY A 164 -11.93 11.33 33.49
N ALA A 165 -12.13 12.29 32.56
CA ALA A 165 -12.75 13.57 32.89
C ALA A 165 -14.20 13.39 33.39
N ALA A 166 -15.01 12.60 32.69
CA ALA A 166 -16.40 12.32 33.09
C ALA A 166 -16.48 11.63 34.45
N ALA A 167 -15.60 10.63 34.68
CA ALA A 167 -15.52 9.93 35.98
C ALA A 167 -15.10 10.90 37.12
N GLY A 168 -14.17 11.83 36.83
CA GLY A 168 -13.76 12.86 37.78
C GLY A 168 -14.90 13.79 38.17
N VAL A 169 -15.68 14.28 37.21
CA VAL A 169 -16.87 15.10 37.44
C VAL A 169 -17.92 14.36 38.27
N ALA A 170 -18.21 13.10 37.90
CA ALA A 170 -19.16 12.28 38.63
C ALA A 170 -18.72 12.00 40.07
N LEU A 171 -17.42 11.75 40.28
CA LEU A 171 -16.84 11.55 41.62
C LEU A 171 -16.93 12.83 42.44
N ALA A 172 -16.59 13.98 41.90
CA ALA A 172 -16.69 15.25 42.58
C ALA A 172 -18.14 15.56 42.98
N TYR A 173 -19.09 15.33 42.06
CA TYR A 173 -20.52 15.47 42.33
C TYR A 173 -20.98 14.58 43.48
N TYR A 174 -20.59 13.28 43.44
CA TYR A 174 -20.94 12.33 44.49
C TYR A 174 -20.39 12.75 45.85
N LEU A 175 -19.10 13.10 45.93
CA LEU A 175 -18.48 13.52 47.20
C LEU A 175 -19.12 14.78 47.77
N THR A 176 -19.49 15.71 46.90
CA THR A 176 -20.23 16.93 47.31
C THR A 176 -21.62 16.58 47.84
N SER A 177 -22.34 15.67 47.18
CA SER A 177 -23.69 15.25 47.55
C SER A 177 -23.74 14.53 48.91
N VAL A 178 -22.67 13.78 49.23
CA VAL A 178 -22.54 13.08 50.52
C VAL A 178 -21.96 13.98 51.62
N GLY A 179 -21.55 15.22 51.27
CA GLY A 179 -20.97 16.16 52.23
C GLY A 179 -19.53 15.84 52.64
N ASN A 180 -18.84 14.96 51.87
CA ASN A 180 -17.46 14.58 52.17
C ASN A 180 -16.44 15.48 51.45
N PHE A 181 -16.36 16.71 51.87
CA PHE A 181 -15.46 17.71 51.31
C PHE A 181 -13.98 17.48 51.64
N ALA A 182 -13.67 16.68 52.65
CA ALA A 182 -12.29 16.38 53.05
C ALA A 182 -11.47 15.69 51.93
N LEU A 183 -12.12 14.98 51.04
CA LEU A 183 -11.50 14.33 49.91
C LEU A 183 -11.40 15.22 48.64
N LEU A 184 -12.05 16.36 48.59
CA LEU A 184 -12.02 17.33 47.50
C LEU A 184 -10.88 18.33 47.64
N THR A 185 -9.71 17.87 48.05
CA THR A 185 -8.53 18.73 48.14
C THR A 185 -7.87 18.94 46.78
N PRO A 186 -7.17 20.06 46.52
CA PRO A 186 -6.42 20.28 45.30
C PRO A 186 -5.39 19.15 45.00
N ILE A 187 -4.78 18.60 46.05
CA ILE A 187 -3.82 17.49 45.96
C ILE A 187 -4.51 16.23 45.45
N ALA A 188 -5.70 15.91 45.97
CA ALA A 188 -6.47 14.75 45.51
C ALA A 188 -6.85 14.86 44.03
N MET A 189 -7.21 16.06 43.57
CA MET A 189 -7.52 16.33 42.14
C MET A 189 -6.29 16.15 41.26
N VAL A 190 -5.12 16.65 41.70
CA VAL A 190 -3.89 16.43 40.95
C VAL A 190 -3.50 14.94 40.90
N LEU A 191 -3.61 14.22 42.00
CA LEU A 191 -3.34 12.77 42.04
C LEU A 191 -4.29 12.00 41.13
N TYR A 192 -5.57 12.38 41.10
CA TYR A 192 -6.54 11.80 40.17
C TYR A 192 -6.13 12.01 38.69
N GLN A 193 -5.71 13.22 38.33
CA GLN A 193 -5.25 13.53 36.98
C GLN A 193 -3.99 12.73 36.61
N VAL A 194 -3.03 12.64 37.54
CA VAL A 194 -1.81 11.83 37.33
C VAL A 194 -2.15 10.35 37.14
N LEU A 195 -3.11 9.82 37.90
CA LEU A 195 -3.57 8.43 37.75
C LEU A 195 -4.10 8.16 36.33
N TRP A 196 -4.88 9.08 35.76
CA TRP A 196 -5.40 8.95 34.38
C TRP A 196 -4.35 9.25 33.31
N LEU A 197 -3.32 10.02 33.63
CA LEU A 197 -2.20 10.29 32.73
C LEU A 197 -1.38 9.03 32.45
N LEU A 198 -1.18 8.17 33.45
CA LEU A 198 -0.36 6.96 33.32
C LEU A 198 -0.82 6.02 32.18
N PRO A 199 -2.09 5.60 32.08
CA PRO A 199 -2.54 4.73 31.00
C PRO A 199 -2.48 5.43 29.64
N THR A 200 -2.66 6.75 29.56
CA THR A 200 -2.52 7.50 28.30
C THR A 200 -1.08 7.52 27.81
N LEU A 201 -0.11 7.70 28.71
CA LEU A 201 1.33 7.64 28.40
C LEU A 201 1.76 6.24 27.99
N LEU A 202 1.24 5.19 28.64
CA LEU A 202 1.51 3.81 28.26
C LEU A 202 1.01 3.52 26.83
N LEU A 203 -0.19 3.96 26.48
CA LEU A 203 -0.73 3.84 25.11
C LEU A 203 0.13 4.58 24.08
N ALA A 204 0.60 5.79 24.40
CA ALA A 204 1.51 6.54 23.54
C ALA A 204 2.87 5.82 23.38
N GLY A 205 3.38 5.18 24.42
CA GLY A 205 4.61 4.41 24.39
C GLY A 205 4.52 3.15 23.50
N LEU A 206 3.37 2.48 23.48
CA LEU A 206 3.14 1.29 22.64
C LEU A 206 3.21 1.58 21.13
N VAL A 207 3.11 2.84 20.70
CA VAL A 207 3.27 3.22 19.29
C VAL A 207 4.73 3.11 18.83
N LYS A 208 5.70 3.23 19.76
CA LYS A 208 7.14 3.19 19.45
C LYS A 208 7.72 1.78 19.27
N HIS A 209 7.07 0.76 19.77
CA HIS A 209 7.61 -0.61 19.81
C HIS A 209 7.10 -1.48 18.66
N TYR A 210 7.46 -1.09 17.40
CA TYR A 210 7.36 -2.03 16.25
C TYR A 210 8.29 -1.61 15.12
#